data_4d119d6ebb2f1c69a445afaf5979478b
#
_entry.id   4d119d6ebb2f1c69a445afaf5979478b
#
_cell.length_a   1.000
_cell.length_b   1.000
_cell.length_c   1.000
_cell.angle_alpha   90.00
_cell.angle_beta   90.00
_cell.angle_gamma   90.00
#
_symmetry.space_group_name_H-M   'P 1'
#
loop_
_entity.id
_entity.type
_entity.pdbx_description
1 polymer ?
#
loop_
_entity_poly.entity_id
_entity_poly.type
_entity_poly.pdbx_seq_one_letter_code
_entity_poly.pdbx_strand_id
1 'polypeptide(L)'
;MSRVAKAPVVVPAGVDVKINGQVITIKGKNGELTRTLNDAVEVKHADNALTFGPRDGYADGWAQAGTARALLNSMVIGVTEGFTKKLQLVGVGYRAAVKGNAVNLALGFSHPVDHQLPAGITAECPTQTEIVLKGADKQLIGQVAADLRAYRRPEPYKGKGVRYADEVVRTKEAKKK
;
A
#
# COMPACT_ATOMS: atom_id res chain seq x y z
N MET A 1 -18.19 -20.42 -4.89
CA MET A 1 -16.81 -20.82 -4.55
C MET A 1 -15.80 -19.87 -5.19
N SER A 2 -14.78 -19.45 -4.45
CA SER A 2 -13.79 -18.50 -4.93
C SER A 2 -12.48 -19.20 -5.34
N ARG A 3 -12.01 -19.00 -6.56
CA ARG A 3 -10.70 -19.53 -7.00
C ARG A 3 -9.54 -18.93 -6.19
N VAL A 4 -9.66 -17.65 -5.82
CA VAL A 4 -8.65 -16.96 -5.02
C VAL A 4 -8.56 -17.55 -3.63
N ALA A 5 -9.70 -17.81 -2.98
CA ALA A 5 -9.72 -18.40 -1.63
C ALA A 5 -9.09 -19.80 -1.56
N LYS A 6 -9.20 -20.58 -2.62
CA LYS A 6 -8.63 -21.94 -2.70
C LYS A 6 -7.12 -21.98 -2.89
N ALA A 7 -6.52 -20.90 -3.39
CA ALA A 7 -5.08 -20.81 -3.59
C ALA A 7 -4.37 -20.61 -2.24
N PRO A 8 -3.47 -21.51 -1.81
CA PRO A 8 -2.75 -21.34 -0.56
C PRO A 8 -1.80 -20.15 -0.63
N VAL A 9 -1.50 -19.57 0.52
CA VAL A 9 -0.44 -18.57 0.68
C VAL A 9 0.80 -19.27 1.20
N VAL A 10 1.86 -19.28 0.41
CA VAL A 10 3.14 -19.86 0.82
C VAL A 10 3.82 -18.94 1.82
N VAL A 11 4.24 -19.50 2.94
CA VAL A 11 5.01 -18.80 3.97
C VAL A 11 6.49 -19.08 3.72
N PRO A 12 7.29 -18.06 3.29
CA PRO A 12 8.71 -18.26 3.04
C PRO A 12 9.49 -18.53 4.31
N ALA A 13 10.70 -19.07 4.18
CA ALA A 13 11.61 -19.23 5.30
C ALA A 13 11.94 -17.88 5.93
N GLY A 14 11.96 -17.82 7.27
CA GLY A 14 12.20 -16.59 8.02
C GLY A 14 10.96 -15.73 8.28
N VAL A 15 9.78 -16.20 7.89
CA VAL A 15 8.50 -15.58 8.23
C VAL A 15 7.81 -16.41 9.30
N ASP A 16 7.46 -15.76 10.40
CA ASP A 16 6.70 -16.37 11.51
C ASP A 16 5.23 -15.97 11.40
N VAL A 17 4.34 -16.94 11.48
CA VAL A 17 2.89 -16.73 11.48
C VAL A 17 2.32 -17.18 12.80
N LYS A 18 1.61 -16.30 13.50
CA LYS A 18 0.86 -16.59 14.70
C LYS A 18 -0.63 -16.44 14.46
N ILE A 19 -1.39 -17.45 14.75
CA ILE A 19 -2.85 -17.42 14.63
C ILE A 19 -3.43 -17.50 16.04
N ASN A 20 -4.15 -16.46 16.44
CA ASN A 20 -4.85 -16.40 17.72
C ASN A 20 -6.33 -16.07 17.44
N GLY A 21 -7.15 -17.12 17.26
CA GLY A 21 -8.53 -16.97 16.84
C GLY A 21 -8.63 -16.34 15.45
N GLN A 22 -9.22 -15.15 15.37
CA GLN A 22 -9.33 -14.36 14.13
C GLN A 22 -8.20 -13.34 13.95
N VAL A 23 -7.31 -13.22 14.92
CA VAL A 23 -6.16 -12.30 14.85
C VAL A 23 -4.96 -13.06 14.29
N ILE A 24 -4.45 -12.60 13.17
CA ILE A 24 -3.29 -13.16 12.50
C ILE A 24 -2.15 -12.17 12.57
N THR A 25 -1.01 -12.61 13.10
CA THR A 25 0.22 -11.83 13.15
C THR A 25 1.27 -12.49 12.26
N ILE A 26 1.84 -11.72 11.35
CA ILE A 26 2.89 -12.16 10.44
C ILE A 26 4.12 -11.30 10.69
N LYS A 27 5.23 -11.94 11.01
CA LYS A 27 6.51 -11.30 11.30
C LYS A 27 7.57 -11.78 10.32
N GLY A 28 8.31 -10.84 9.77
CA GLY A 28 9.44 -11.10 8.88
C GLY A 28 10.56 -10.10 9.08
N LYS A 29 11.55 -10.10 8.19
CA LYS A 29 12.72 -9.21 8.27
C LYS A 29 12.38 -7.72 8.18
N ASN A 30 11.30 -7.36 7.53
CA ASN A 30 10.87 -5.96 7.34
C ASN A 30 9.86 -5.48 8.37
N GLY A 31 9.55 -6.27 9.38
CA GLY A 31 8.64 -5.90 10.45
C GLY A 31 7.58 -6.93 10.75
N GLU A 32 6.59 -6.53 11.50
CA GLU A 32 5.47 -7.33 11.96
C GLU A 32 4.16 -6.64 11.57
N LEU A 33 3.23 -7.40 11.02
CA LEU A 33 1.89 -6.95 10.67
C LEU A 33 0.86 -7.82 11.37
N THR A 34 -0.17 -7.20 11.92
CA THR A 34 -1.28 -7.88 12.58
C THR A 34 -2.60 -7.47 11.94
N ARG A 35 -3.46 -8.45 11.71
CA ARG A 35 -4.80 -8.20 11.16
C ARG A 35 -5.82 -9.10 11.80
N THR A 36 -6.99 -8.55 12.07
CA THR A 36 -8.16 -9.30 12.49
C THR A 36 -8.99 -9.65 11.26
N LEU A 37 -9.26 -10.93 11.08
CA LEU A 37 -10.08 -11.44 9.99
C LEU A 37 -11.55 -11.44 10.36
N ASN A 38 -12.42 -11.46 9.33
CA ASN A 38 -13.86 -11.63 9.50
C ASN A 38 -14.17 -13.01 10.12
N ASP A 39 -15.18 -13.07 10.97
CA ASP A 39 -15.62 -14.30 11.66
C ASP A 39 -16.07 -15.41 10.69
N ALA A 40 -16.46 -15.03 9.48
CA ALA A 40 -16.86 -15.97 8.43
C ALA A 40 -15.70 -16.78 7.82
N VAL A 41 -14.45 -16.50 8.20
CA VAL A 41 -13.25 -17.10 7.61
C VAL A 41 -12.56 -18.02 8.60
N GLU A 42 -12.21 -19.21 8.16
CA GLU A 42 -11.30 -20.12 8.84
C GLU A 42 -9.94 -20.13 8.15
N VAL A 43 -8.87 -20.01 8.92
CA VAL A 43 -7.49 -20.06 8.43
C VAL A 43 -6.78 -21.22 9.09
N LYS A 44 -6.09 -22.03 8.28
CA LYS A 44 -5.24 -23.14 8.76
C LYS A 44 -3.82 -22.91 8.30
N HIS A 45 -2.86 -23.13 9.19
CA HIS A 45 -1.43 -23.09 8.89
C HIS A 45 -0.87 -24.51 8.96
N ALA A 46 -0.42 -25.04 7.85
CA ALA A 46 0.21 -26.35 7.75
C ALA A 46 1.20 -26.36 6.60
N ASP A 47 2.30 -27.12 6.72
CA ASP A 47 3.30 -27.32 5.66
C ASP A 47 3.85 -26.01 5.05
N ASN A 48 4.10 -24.99 5.90
CA ASN A 48 4.51 -23.66 5.48
C ASN A 48 3.57 -22.97 4.49
N ALA A 49 2.30 -23.27 4.58
CA ALA A 49 1.24 -22.66 3.78
C ALA A 49 0.03 -22.30 4.64
N LEU A 50 -0.61 -21.19 4.28
CA LEU A 50 -1.90 -20.79 4.85
C LEU A 50 -3.02 -21.18 3.89
N THR A 51 -4.01 -21.86 4.40
CA THR A 51 -5.22 -22.23 3.66
C THR A 51 -6.43 -21.55 4.26
N PHE A 52 -7.40 -21.22 3.41
CA PHE A 52 -8.56 -20.42 3.75
C PHE A 52 -9.84 -21.15 3.38
N GLY A 53 -10.85 -21.02 4.21
CA GLY A 53 -12.15 -21.58 3.97
C GLY A 53 -13.25 -20.80 4.67
N PRO A 54 -14.52 -21.03 4.28
CA PRO A 54 -15.65 -20.43 4.98
C PRO A 54 -15.90 -21.19 6.29
N ARG A 55 -16.41 -20.48 7.29
CA ARG A 55 -17.04 -21.11 8.46
C ARG A 55 -18.50 -21.42 8.17
N ASP A 56 -19.01 -22.44 8.79
CA ASP A 56 -20.43 -22.81 8.71
C ASP A 56 -21.31 -21.68 9.27
N GLY A 57 -22.45 -21.47 8.62
CA GLY A 57 -23.43 -20.48 9.04
C GLY A 57 -23.28 -19.09 8.41
N TYR A 58 -22.30 -18.88 7.55
CA TYR A 58 -22.09 -17.61 6.86
C TYR A 58 -22.29 -17.75 5.34
N ALA A 59 -23.26 -17.02 4.79
CA ALA A 59 -23.60 -17.11 3.36
C ALA A 59 -22.49 -16.59 2.44
N ASP A 60 -21.73 -15.60 2.89
CA ASP A 60 -20.64 -14.93 2.14
C ASP A 60 -19.24 -15.46 2.49
N GLY A 61 -19.14 -16.58 3.20
CA GLY A 61 -17.88 -17.14 3.70
C GLY A 61 -16.80 -17.30 2.66
N TRP A 62 -17.12 -17.74 1.44
CA TRP A 62 -16.14 -17.84 0.34
C TRP A 62 -15.64 -16.50 -0.18
N ALA A 63 -16.48 -15.48 -0.21
CA ALA A 63 -16.06 -14.14 -0.60
C ALA A 63 -15.10 -13.54 0.44
N GLN A 64 -15.46 -13.69 1.72
CA GLN A 64 -14.61 -13.24 2.83
C GLN A 64 -13.28 -14.02 2.89
N ALA A 65 -13.30 -15.33 2.61
CA ALA A 65 -12.10 -16.15 2.54
C ALA A 65 -11.15 -15.68 1.42
N GLY A 66 -11.68 -15.30 0.26
CA GLY A 66 -10.91 -14.73 -0.84
C GLY A 66 -10.25 -13.40 -0.44
N THR A 67 -10.97 -12.54 0.23
CA THR A 67 -10.45 -11.27 0.77
C THR A 67 -9.33 -11.51 1.79
N ALA A 68 -9.55 -12.42 2.75
CA ALA A 68 -8.55 -12.78 3.75
C ALA A 68 -7.27 -13.32 3.10
N ARG A 69 -7.41 -14.19 2.11
CA ARG A 69 -6.26 -14.74 1.37
C ARG A 69 -5.45 -13.63 0.71
N ALA A 70 -6.09 -12.72 0.01
CA ALA A 70 -5.41 -11.61 -0.67
C ALA A 70 -4.70 -10.68 0.32
N LEU A 71 -5.33 -10.38 1.45
CA LEU A 71 -4.76 -9.53 2.49
C LEU A 71 -3.55 -10.19 3.16
N LEU A 72 -3.64 -11.47 3.54
CA LEU A 72 -2.53 -12.18 4.17
C LEU A 72 -1.38 -12.41 3.18
N ASN A 73 -1.66 -12.66 1.91
CA ASN A 73 -0.62 -12.72 0.88
C ASN A 73 0.16 -11.40 0.76
N SER A 74 -0.55 -10.27 0.79
CA SER A 74 0.08 -8.94 0.79
C SER A 74 0.91 -8.71 2.05
N MET A 75 0.47 -9.18 3.21
CA MET A 75 1.23 -9.10 4.46
C MET A 75 2.52 -9.92 4.40
N VAL A 76 2.47 -11.13 3.87
CA VAL A 76 3.66 -11.99 3.68
C VAL A 76 4.67 -11.33 2.75
N ILE A 77 4.24 -10.81 1.61
CA ILE A 77 5.10 -10.07 0.68
C ILE A 77 5.69 -8.83 1.35
N GLY A 78 4.88 -8.08 2.09
CA GLY A 78 5.31 -6.87 2.77
C GLY A 78 6.40 -7.10 3.83
N VAL A 79 6.29 -8.17 4.63
CA VAL A 79 7.29 -8.48 5.65
C VAL A 79 8.55 -9.16 5.09
N THR A 80 8.49 -9.69 3.88
CA THR A 80 9.65 -10.31 3.20
C THR A 80 10.38 -9.32 2.29
N GLU A 81 9.72 -8.82 1.26
CA GLU A 81 10.30 -7.94 0.25
C GLU A 81 10.02 -6.47 0.53
N GLY A 82 8.86 -6.18 1.13
CA GLY A 82 8.34 -4.84 1.29
C GLY A 82 7.67 -4.31 0.03
N PHE A 83 7.01 -3.17 0.17
CA PHE A 83 6.39 -2.46 -0.92
C PHE A 83 7.08 -1.13 -1.16
N THR A 84 7.12 -0.71 -2.41
CA THR A 84 7.67 0.57 -2.84
C THR A 84 6.67 1.29 -3.73
N LYS A 85 6.39 2.55 -3.44
CA LYS A 85 5.59 3.45 -4.28
C LYS A 85 6.43 4.65 -4.65
N LYS A 86 6.43 5.00 -5.93
CA LYS A 86 7.13 6.17 -6.45
C LYS A 86 6.14 7.22 -6.91
N LEU A 87 6.39 8.46 -6.52
CA LEU A 87 5.65 9.64 -6.95
C LEU A 87 6.59 10.58 -7.69
N GLN A 88 6.05 11.26 -8.69
CA GLN A 88 6.76 12.29 -9.45
C GLN A 88 6.03 13.62 -9.34
N LEU A 89 6.79 14.68 -9.16
CA LEU A 89 6.31 16.04 -9.16
C LEU A 89 6.57 16.65 -10.54
N VAL A 90 5.54 17.12 -11.20
CA VAL A 90 5.61 17.77 -12.50
C VAL A 90 5.11 19.20 -12.35
N GLY A 91 5.96 20.15 -12.62
CA GLY A 91 5.64 21.58 -12.54
C GLY A 91 6.88 22.43 -12.21
N VAL A 92 6.91 23.63 -12.71
CA VAL A 92 8.01 24.58 -12.44
C VAL A 92 8.00 24.96 -10.95
N GLY A 93 9.13 24.80 -10.28
CA GLY A 93 9.30 25.13 -8.87
C GLY A 93 8.74 24.08 -7.89
N TYR A 94 8.17 22.97 -8.38
CA TYR A 94 7.72 21.89 -7.53
C TYR A 94 8.90 21.10 -6.99
N ARG A 95 8.96 20.94 -5.67
CA ARG A 95 10.06 20.27 -4.97
C ARG A 95 9.51 19.40 -3.82
N ALA A 96 10.22 18.33 -3.55
CA ALA A 96 10.02 17.50 -2.39
C ALA A 96 11.34 17.28 -1.64
N ALA A 97 11.26 17.26 -0.33
CA ALA A 97 12.37 16.90 0.55
C ALA A 97 11.87 16.09 1.73
N VAL A 98 12.67 15.16 2.20
CA VAL A 98 12.38 14.39 3.40
C VAL A 98 13.11 15.00 4.58
N LYS A 99 12.37 15.28 5.66
CA LYS A 99 12.91 15.77 6.92
C LYS A 99 12.43 14.86 8.06
N GLY A 100 13.30 13.96 8.53
CA GLY A 100 12.93 13.00 9.55
C GLY A 100 11.75 12.11 9.11
N ASN A 101 10.62 12.17 9.82
CA ASN A 101 9.39 11.43 9.51
C ASN A 101 8.38 12.26 8.71
N ALA A 102 8.79 13.35 8.10
CA ALA A 102 7.92 14.21 7.33
C ALA A 102 8.43 14.39 5.91
N VAL A 103 7.50 14.53 4.96
CA VAL A 103 7.78 14.93 3.59
C VAL A 103 7.37 16.39 3.44
N ASN A 104 8.34 17.24 3.13
CA ASN A 104 8.11 18.66 2.84
C ASN A 104 7.90 18.85 1.33
N LEU A 105 6.80 19.47 0.95
CA LEU A 105 6.41 19.68 -0.44
C LEU A 105 6.26 21.18 -0.73
N ALA A 106 6.88 21.62 -1.81
CA ALA A 106 6.62 22.91 -2.42
C ALA A 106 5.85 22.70 -3.72
N LEU A 107 4.56 23.00 -3.72
CA LEU A 107 3.64 22.70 -4.82
C LEU A 107 2.95 23.96 -5.39
N GLY A 108 3.60 25.12 -5.26
CA GLY A 108 3.06 26.40 -5.75
C GLY A 108 1.96 26.99 -4.87
N PHE A 109 1.84 26.53 -3.63
CA PHE A 109 1.00 27.16 -2.61
C PHE A 109 1.75 28.33 -1.95
N SER A 110 1.02 29.21 -1.27
CA SER A 110 1.57 30.31 -0.47
C SER A 110 2.40 29.86 0.74
N HIS A 111 2.23 28.61 1.15
CA HIS A 111 2.95 27.97 2.26
C HIS A 111 3.48 26.59 1.84
N PRO A 112 4.57 26.10 2.45
CA PRO A 112 5.01 24.74 2.25
C PRO A 112 4.01 23.74 2.89
N VAL A 113 3.96 22.53 2.36
CA VAL A 113 3.16 21.44 2.89
C VAL A 113 4.09 20.45 3.58
N ASP A 114 3.84 20.18 4.86
CA ASP A 114 4.51 19.14 5.62
C ASP A 114 3.55 17.98 5.87
N HIS A 115 3.86 16.83 5.30
CA HIS A 115 3.09 15.62 5.50
C HIS A 115 3.82 14.67 6.44
N GLN A 116 3.22 14.40 7.60
CA GLN A 116 3.78 13.46 8.57
C GLN A 116 3.56 12.02 8.08
N LEU A 117 4.62 11.24 8.08
CA LEU A 117 4.55 9.83 7.72
C LEU A 117 4.10 8.99 8.93
N PRO A 118 3.17 8.05 8.74
CA PRO A 118 2.81 7.12 9.80
C PRO A 118 3.97 6.17 10.12
N ALA A 119 3.92 5.56 11.31
CA ALA A 119 4.89 4.54 11.71
C ALA A 119 4.93 3.38 10.70
N GLY A 120 6.12 2.91 10.36
CA GLY A 120 6.33 1.82 9.41
C GLY A 120 6.46 2.26 7.94
N ILE A 121 6.29 3.54 7.63
CA ILE A 121 6.51 4.10 6.30
C ILE A 121 7.75 4.98 6.32
N THR A 122 8.64 4.76 5.37
CA THR A 122 9.81 5.58 5.13
C THR A 122 9.73 6.24 3.76
N ALA A 123 10.29 7.43 3.64
CA ALA A 123 10.35 8.16 2.39
C ALA A 123 11.78 8.54 2.06
N GLU A 124 12.10 8.54 0.79
CA GLU A 124 13.36 9.02 0.24
C GLU A 124 13.06 9.93 -0.94
N CYS A 125 13.86 10.96 -1.13
CA CYS A 125 13.81 11.82 -2.30
C CYS A 125 15.15 11.72 -3.03
N PRO A 126 15.31 10.81 -3.98
CA PRO A 126 16.54 10.70 -4.79
C PRO A 126 16.81 11.97 -5.57
N THR A 127 15.73 12.63 -6.01
CA THR A 127 15.77 13.96 -6.64
C THR A 127 14.72 14.86 -6.01
N GLN A 128 14.75 16.14 -6.27
CA GLN A 128 13.77 17.09 -5.75
C GLN A 128 12.35 16.90 -6.33
N THR A 129 12.23 16.14 -7.40
CA THR A 129 10.97 15.88 -8.10
C THR A 129 10.47 14.44 -7.99
N GLU A 130 11.15 13.60 -7.22
CA GLU A 130 10.81 12.20 -7.04
C GLU A 130 10.72 11.85 -5.55
N ILE A 131 9.65 11.17 -5.19
CA ILE A 131 9.44 10.64 -3.84
C ILE A 131 9.34 9.13 -3.94
N VAL A 132 10.13 8.41 -3.16
CA VAL A 132 10.07 6.96 -3.03
C VAL A 132 9.60 6.62 -1.63
N LEU A 133 8.44 5.99 -1.55
CA LEU A 133 7.86 5.50 -0.30
C LEU A 133 8.12 4.00 -0.16
N LYS A 134 8.53 3.57 1.03
CA LYS A 134 8.78 2.16 1.35
C LYS A 134 8.06 1.77 2.64
N GLY A 135 7.52 0.58 2.67
CA GLY A 135 6.86 0.05 3.86
C GLY A 135 6.43 -1.40 3.69
N ALA A 136 6.10 -2.04 4.80
CA ALA A 136 5.61 -3.41 4.82
C ALA A 136 4.10 -3.53 4.60
N ASP A 137 3.32 -2.54 5.03
CA ASP A 137 1.87 -2.52 4.87
C ASP A 137 1.46 -1.90 3.54
N LYS A 138 0.95 -2.74 2.63
CA LYS A 138 0.50 -2.30 1.30
C LYS A 138 -0.59 -1.24 1.35
N GLN A 139 -1.56 -1.40 2.25
CA GLN A 139 -2.66 -0.46 2.39
C GLN A 139 -2.16 0.90 2.89
N LEU A 140 -1.31 0.91 3.89
CA LEU A 140 -0.78 2.13 4.49
C LEU A 140 0.10 2.91 3.51
N ILE A 141 1.00 2.23 2.80
CA ILE A 141 1.85 2.88 1.79
C ILE A 141 1.02 3.45 0.62
N GLY A 142 -0.01 2.71 0.20
CA GLY A 142 -0.94 3.18 -0.81
C GLY A 142 -1.73 4.41 -0.36
N GLN A 143 -2.16 4.44 0.90
CA GLN A 143 -2.86 5.59 1.47
C GLN A 143 -1.96 6.82 1.55
N VAL A 144 -0.74 6.68 2.04
CA VAL A 144 0.24 7.79 2.09
C VAL A 144 0.52 8.33 0.68
N ALA A 145 0.71 7.47 -0.29
CA ALA A 145 0.92 7.89 -1.67
C ALA A 145 -0.28 8.64 -2.25
N ALA A 146 -1.49 8.19 -1.96
CA ALA A 146 -2.73 8.84 -2.37
C ALA A 146 -2.91 10.21 -1.69
N ASP A 147 -2.57 10.33 -0.42
CA ASP A 147 -2.65 11.59 0.33
C ASP A 147 -1.67 12.63 -0.21
N LEU A 148 -0.43 12.21 -0.49
CA LEU A 148 0.57 13.10 -1.12
C LEU A 148 0.13 13.56 -2.51
N ARG A 149 -0.43 12.66 -3.32
CA ARG A 149 -0.98 13.00 -4.63
C ARG A 149 -2.20 13.94 -4.53
N ALA A 150 -3.00 13.81 -3.48
CA ALA A 150 -4.20 14.61 -3.28
C ALA A 150 -3.91 16.10 -3.01
N TYR A 151 -2.75 16.46 -2.50
CA TYR A 151 -2.36 17.86 -2.31
C TYR A 151 -2.40 18.65 -3.61
N ARG A 152 -1.95 18.04 -4.69
CA ARG A 152 -1.98 18.64 -6.03
C ARG A 152 -2.09 17.54 -7.09
N ARG A 153 -3.31 17.18 -7.44
CA ARG A 153 -3.55 16.16 -8.48
C ARG A 153 -3.09 16.65 -9.85
N PRO A 154 -2.65 15.73 -10.75
CA PRO A 154 -2.28 16.11 -12.10
C PRO A 154 -3.45 16.79 -12.82
N GLU A 155 -3.18 17.92 -13.45
CA GLU A 155 -4.18 18.63 -14.23
C GLU A 155 -4.23 18.08 -15.67
N PRO A 156 -5.38 18.20 -16.38
CA PRO A 156 -5.58 17.50 -17.65
C PRO A 156 -4.93 18.17 -18.87
N TYR A 157 -4.35 19.35 -18.74
CA TYR A 157 -3.79 20.10 -19.89
C TYR A 157 -2.28 19.89 -20.05
N LYS A 158 -1.50 20.19 -19.04
CA LYS A 158 -0.05 20.02 -19.05
C LYS A 158 0.45 18.90 -18.12
N GLY A 159 -0.44 18.28 -17.38
CA GLY A 159 -0.10 17.21 -16.45
C GLY A 159 0.66 17.65 -15.19
N LYS A 160 0.59 18.94 -14.84
CA LYS A 160 1.26 19.47 -13.63
C LYS A 160 0.57 18.95 -12.36
N GLY A 161 1.36 18.51 -11.42
CA GLY A 161 0.90 18.01 -10.13
C GLY A 161 1.77 16.86 -9.64
N VAL A 162 1.31 16.23 -8.58
CA VAL A 162 1.91 15.01 -8.03
C VAL A 162 1.23 13.80 -8.65
N ARG A 163 1.98 12.93 -9.28
CA ARG A 163 1.46 11.71 -9.91
C ARG A 163 2.26 10.48 -9.53
N TYR A 164 1.66 9.31 -9.70
CA TYR A 164 2.41 8.05 -9.60
C TYR A 164 3.41 7.94 -10.76
N ALA A 165 4.55 7.29 -10.52
CA ALA A 165 5.58 7.13 -11.55
C ALA A 165 5.07 6.35 -12.78
N ASP A 166 4.15 5.41 -12.57
CA ASP A 166 3.51 4.57 -13.59
C ASP A 166 2.16 5.11 -14.08
N GLU A 167 1.74 6.28 -13.61
CA GLU A 167 0.46 6.88 -13.98
C GLU A 167 0.51 7.51 -15.38
N VAL A 168 -0.46 7.14 -16.20
CA VAL A 168 -0.71 7.80 -17.49
C VAL A 168 -1.77 8.87 -17.29
N VAL A 169 -1.36 10.14 -17.32
CA VAL A 169 -2.27 11.27 -17.20
C VAL A 169 -2.98 11.51 -18.52
N ARG A 170 -4.29 11.42 -18.53
CA ARG A 170 -5.09 11.76 -19.73
C ARG A 170 -5.10 13.26 -19.91
N THR A 171 -4.50 13.72 -21.00
CA THR A 171 -4.45 15.13 -21.37
C THR A 171 -5.57 15.49 -22.31
N LYS A 172 -6.07 16.72 -22.18
CA LYS A 172 -7.04 17.34 -23.10
C LYS A 172 -6.35 18.45 -23.86
N GLU A 173 -6.76 18.65 -25.10
CA GLU A 173 -6.34 19.81 -25.87
C GLU A 173 -7.10 21.06 -25.42
N ALA A 174 -6.39 22.19 -25.33
CA ALA A 174 -7.03 23.46 -25.07
C ALA A 174 -7.93 23.82 -26.26
N LYS A 175 -9.11 24.39 -25.98
CA LYS A 175 -10.03 24.85 -27.01
C LYS A 175 -9.31 25.89 -27.88
N LYS A 176 -9.17 25.61 -29.17
CA LYS A 176 -8.67 26.61 -30.13
C LYS A 176 -9.69 27.74 -30.23
N LYS A 177 -9.20 29.00 -30.11
CA LYS A 177 -10.03 30.20 -30.38
C LYS A 177 -10.32 30.33 -31.85
#